data_15835959822ea04c9d3fcce2d0a8550d
#
_entry.id   15835959822ea04c9d3fcce2d0a8550d
#
_cell.length_a   1.000
_cell.length_b   1.000
_cell.length_c   1.000
_cell.angle_alpha   90.00
_cell.angle_beta   90.00
_cell.angle_gamma   90.00
#
_symmetry.space_group_name_H-M   'P 1'
#
loop_
_entity.id
_entity.type
_entity.pdbx_description
1 polymer ?
#
loop_
_entity_poly.entity_id
_entity_poly.type
_entity_poly.pdbx_seq_one_letter_code
_entity_poly.pdbx_strand_id
1 'polypeptide(L)'
;MIGLLDFDGYICKAFYASIARGEDDFEEMVKVLDDLTKAALDKLKDNFSHGAVIKVISGHTYKKDVYPSYKLGRKRNEDLGAFREYVKLIYEDLKVVPNLEADDVITMMAEDLGNCIVFSDDKDLRYYNPQYCKININEEIGYEADYKKKQLIQLLVGDKEDDIAGIPKVGEKTAEKLLDMYGWNVDSVIEIYRDKQVTIDECLKNLLLISPIRKENVIDYRYGLDDSTTLNNILGHFRYWNEKVTEIYNK
;
A
#
# COMPACT_ATOMS: atom_id res chain seq x y z
N MET A 1 21.47 -1.66 6.42
CA MET A 1 20.00 -1.89 6.36
C MET A 1 19.30 -0.65 5.90
N ILE A 2 18.29 -0.75 5.06
CA ILE A 2 17.48 0.38 4.60
C ILE A 2 16.09 0.28 5.23
N GLY A 3 15.60 1.39 5.79
CA GLY A 3 14.23 1.55 6.24
C GLY A 3 13.41 2.29 5.19
N LEU A 4 12.27 1.75 4.79
CA LEU A 4 11.28 2.39 3.94
C LEU A 4 10.17 2.93 4.84
N LEU A 5 10.02 4.25 4.91
CA LEU A 5 9.00 4.91 5.73
C LEU A 5 7.79 5.25 4.86
N ASP A 6 6.63 4.73 5.22
CA ASP A 6 5.35 5.23 4.75
C ASP A 6 5.11 6.62 5.37
N PHE A 7 5.62 7.64 4.66
CA PHE A 7 5.72 8.98 5.23
C PHE A 7 4.35 9.68 5.31
N ASP A 8 3.37 9.28 4.51
CA ASP A 8 1.98 9.75 4.67
C ASP A 8 1.43 9.39 6.05
N GLY A 9 1.71 8.16 6.53
CA GLY A 9 1.35 7.71 7.87
C GLY A 9 2.07 8.49 8.97
N TYR A 10 3.34 8.83 8.77
CA TYR A 10 4.13 9.64 9.71
C TYR A 10 3.61 11.08 9.80
N ILE A 11 3.30 11.70 8.65
CA ILE A 11 2.68 13.03 8.59
C ILE A 11 1.35 13.04 9.35
N CYS A 12 0.51 12.03 9.12
CA CYS A 12 -0.75 11.89 9.81
C CYS A 12 -0.57 11.78 11.34
N LYS A 13 0.36 10.96 11.81
CA LYS A 13 0.69 10.82 13.24
C LYS A 13 1.19 12.13 13.84
N ALA A 14 2.12 12.80 13.17
CA ALA A 14 2.66 14.07 13.65
C ALA A 14 1.55 15.11 13.78
N PHE A 15 0.71 15.26 12.76
CA PHE A 15 -0.42 16.17 12.77
C PHE A 15 -1.35 15.94 13.96
N TYR A 16 -1.88 14.71 14.10
CA TYR A 16 -2.84 14.44 15.18
C TYR A 16 -2.19 14.46 16.56
N ALA A 17 -0.92 14.09 16.69
CA ALA A 17 -0.22 14.21 17.97
C ALA A 17 -0.02 15.66 18.41
N SER A 18 0.26 16.57 17.48
CA SER A 18 0.38 18.00 17.74
C SER A 18 -0.97 18.63 18.09
N ILE A 19 -2.02 18.36 17.30
CA ILE A 19 -3.39 18.83 17.59
C ILE A 19 -3.86 18.36 18.99
N ALA A 20 -3.57 17.11 19.35
CA ALA A 20 -3.92 16.59 20.68
C ALA A 20 -3.22 17.32 21.86
N ARG A 21 -2.09 18.00 21.56
CA ARG A 21 -1.36 18.86 22.53
C ARG A 21 -1.81 20.32 22.49
N GLY A 22 -2.72 20.67 21.57
CA GLY A 22 -3.15 22.05 21.34
C GLY A 22 -2.18 22.87 20.50
N GLU A 23 -1.30 22.19 19.75
CA GLU A 23 -0.33 22.79 18.83
C GLU A 23 -0.94 22.75 17.41
N ASP A 24 -1.10 23.92 16.79
CA ASP A 24 -1.66 24.08 15.44
C ASP A 24 -0.66 24.68 14.43
N ASP A 25 0.58 24.93 14.88
CA ASP A 25 1.66 25.44 14.06
C ASP A 25 2.37 24.31 13.29
N PHE A 26 2.52 24.48 12.00
CA PHE A 26 3.21 23.50 11.14
C PHE A 26 4.69 23.30 11.48
N GLU A 27 5.37 24.30 11.99
CA GLU A 27 6.78 24.17 12.41
C GLU A 27 6.89 23.24 13.64
N GLU A 28 5.96 23.31 14.58
CA GLU A 28 5.90 22.39 15.72
C GLU A 28 5.54 20.97 15.28
N MET A 29 4.59 20.83 14.34
CA MET A 29 4.24 19.53 13.75
C MET A 29 5.43 18.87 13.05
N VAL A 30 6.28 19.67 12.37
CA VAL A 30 7.51 19.19 11.74
C VAL A 30 8.50 18.65 12.77
N LYS A 31 8.66 19.29 13.93
CA LYS A 31 9.52 18.75 15.00
C LYS A 31 9.06 17.38 15.47
N VAL A 32 7.74 17.19 15.62
CA VAL A 32 7.17 15.86 15.94
C VAL A 32 7.44 14.85 14.82
N LEU A 33 7.34 15.26 13.57
CA LEU A 33 7.63 14.43 12.41
C LEU A 33 9.11 14.03 12.35
N ASP A 34 10.02 14.96 12.65
CA ASP A 34 11.45 14.69 12.73
C ASP A 34 11.78 13.71 13.87
N ASP A 35 11.16 13.87 15.03
CA ASP A 35 11.35 12.95 16.15
C ASP A 35 10.87 11.53 15.80
N LEU A 36 9.73 11.39 15.14
CA LEU A 36 9.24 10.10 14.65
C LEU A 36 10.18 9.46 13.62
N THR A 37 10.70 10.27 12.69
CA THR A 37 11.66 9.83 11.67
C THR A 37 12.99 9.39 12.31
N LYS A 38 13.46 10.15 13.29
CA LYS A 38 14.66 9.83 14.06
C LYS A 38 14.49 8.54 14.85
N ALA A 39 13.33 8.35 15.50
CA ALA A 39 13.03 7.11 16.23
C ALA A 39 13.09 5.88 15.32
N ALA A 40 12.59 5.97 14.08
CA ALA A 40 12.71 4.89 13.10
C ALA A 40 14.18 4.60 12.73
N LEU A 41 14.98 5.66 12.50
CA LEU A 41 16.41 5.53 12.20
C LEU A 41 17.19 4.92 13.38
N ASP A 42 16.91 5.35 14.61
CA ASP A 42 17.56 4.85 15.81
C ASP A 42 17.23 3.36 15.99
N LYS A 43 15.98 2.96 15.79
CA LYS A 43 15.57 1.53 15.84
C LYS A 43 16.29 0.69 14.78
N LEU A 44 16.55 1.23 13.59
CA LEU A 44 17.40 0.55 12.59
C LEU A 44 18.83 0.39 13.08
N LYS A 45 19.42 1.44 13.67
CA LYS A 45 20.80 1.41 14.16
C LYS A 45 20.97 0.46 15.34
N ASP A 46 19.97 0.37 16.22
CA ASP A 46 19.99 -0.54 17.37
C ASP A 46 19.97 -2.04 16.96
N ASN A 47 19.34 -2.34 15.83
CA ASN A 47 19.21 -3.71 15.33
C ASN A 47 20.25 -4.07 14.24
N PHE A 48 20.86 -3.06 13.59
CA PHE A 48 21.78 -3.25 12.46
C PHE A 48 22.91 -2.24 12.54
N SER A 49 24.13 -2.65 12.24
CA SER A 49 25.35 -1.85 12.34
C SER A 49 25.32 -0.52 11.54
N HIS A 50 24.54 -0.48 10.48
CA HIS A 50 24.34 0.72 9.65
C HIS A 50 22.88 0.79 9.19
N GLY A 51 22.27 1.99 9.26
CA GLY A 51 20.90 2.22 8.83
C GLY A 51 20.75 3.55 8.10
N ALA A 52 19.93 3.54 7.06
CA ALA A 52 19.45 4.74 6.37
C ALA A 52 17.93 4.61 6.19
N VAL A 53 17.22 5.72 6.10
CA VAL A 53 15.79 5.74 5.86
C VAL A 53 15.48 6.44 4.54
N ILE A 54 14.49 5.92 3.83
CA ILE A 54 13.90 6.54 2.64
C ILE A 54 12.45 6.87 2.97
N LYS A 55 12.12 8.15 2.89
CA LYS A 55 10.77 8.67 3.14
C LYS A 55 9.96 8.59 1.86
N VAL A 56 8.93 7.77 1.84
CA VAL A 56 8.06 7.59 0.67
C VAL A 56 6.72 8.24 0.92
N ILE A 57 6.27 9.09 0.01
CA ILE A 57 5.00 9.80 0.08
C ILE A 57 4.21 9.60 -1.21
N SER A 58 2.89 9.47 -1.10
CA SER A 58 2.02 9.27 -2.26
C SER A 58 2.02 10.47 -3.21
N GLY A 59 2.08 10.18 -4.51
CA GLY A 59 1.73 11.11 -5.56
C GLY A 59 0.21 11.20 -5.78
N HIS A 60 -0.18 11.69 -6.97
CA HIS A 60 -1.52 11.41 -7.50
C HIS A 60 -1.61 9.91 -7.80
N THR A 61 -2.74 9.25 -7.53
CA THR A 61 -2.87 7.82 -7.78
C THR A 61 -3.63 7.53 -9.07
N TYR A 62 -3.08 6.66 -9.93
CA TYR A 62 -3.75 6.15 -11.12
C TYR A 62 -5.08 5.46 -10.79
N LYS A 63 -5.22 4.91 -9.57
CA LYS A 63 -6.43 4.21 -9.11
C LYS A 63 -7.68 5.10 -9.21
N LYS A 64 -7.54 6.42 -8.97
CA LYS A 64 -8.61 7.40 -9.13
C LYS A 64 -8.94 7.72 -10.59
N ASP A 65 -7.96 7.66 -11.47
CA ASP A 65 -8.16 7.91 -12.90
C ASP A 65 -8.94 6.75 -13.54
N VAL A 66 -8.64 5.53 -13.10
CA VAL A 66 -9.32 4.31 -13.56
C VAL A 66 -10.67 4.11 -12.88
N TYR A 67 -10.75 4.46 -11.60
CA TYR A 67 -11.93 4.28 -10.77
C TYR A 67 -12.23 5.53 -9.93
N PRO A 68 -12.99 6.49 -10.45
CA PRO A 68 -13.23 7.79 -9.80
C PRO A 68 -13.84 7.72 -8.40
N SER A 69 -14.56 6.62 -8.06
CA SER A 69 -15.11 6.42 -6.71
C SER A 69 -14.09 5.94 -5.68
N TYR A 70 -12.88 5.56 -6.09
CA TYR A 70 -11.83 5.10 -5.18
C TYR A 70 -11.51 6.16 -4.13
N LYS A 71 -11.64 5.79 -2.85
CA LYS A 71 -11.42 6.67 -1.70
C LYS A 71 -12.28 7.95 -1.70
N LEU A 72 -13.44 7.94 -2.39
CA LEU A 72 -14.31 9.12 -2.48
C LEU A 72 -14.99 9.43 -1.15
N GLY A 73 -15.38 8.39 -0.39
CA GLY A 73 -16.05 8.52 0.91
C GLY A 73 -15.13 8.92 2.06
N ARG A 74 -13.80 8.93 1.85
CA ARG A 74 -12.86 9.35 2.89
C ARG A 74 -13.05 10.83 3.22
N LYS A 75 -13.37 11.13 4.48
CA LYS A 75 -13.41 12.51 4.98
C LYS A 75 -12.00 13.11 4.90
N ARG A 76 -11.84 14.14 4.09
CA ARG A 76 -10.58 14.88 3.99
C ARG A 76 -10.51 15.87 5.14
N ASN A 77 -9.40 15.88 5.87
CA ASN A 77 -9.05 16.96 6.77
C ASN A 77 -8.22 17.97 5.96
N GLU A 78 -8.73 19.17 5.76
CA GLU A 78 -8.09 20.21 4.94
C GLU A 78 -6.77 20.67 5.56
N ASP A 79 -6.71 20.79 6.90
CA ASP A 79 -5.50 21.19 7.62
C ASP A 79 -4.40 20.14 7.53
N LEU A 80 -4.76 18.84 7.62
CA LEU A 80 -3.81 17.75 7.36
C LEU A 80 -3.32 17.79 5.90
N GLY A 81 -4.20 18.10 4.96
CA GLY A 81 -3.84 18.29 3.56
C GLY A 81 -2.84 19.44 3.38
N ALA A 82 -3.10 20.57 4.01
CA ALA A 82 -2.22 21.73 3.99
C ALA A 82 -0.86 21.43 4.65
N PHE A 83 -0.85 20.76 5.79
CA PHE A 83 0.39 20.30 6.44
C PHE A 83 1.19 19.35 5.56
N ARG A 84 0.53 18.41 4.89
CA ARG A 84 1.18 17.50 3.95
C ARG A 84 1.87 18.24 2.78
N GLU A 85 1.22 19.24 2.21
CA GLU A 85 1.83 20.07 1.16
C GLU A 85 2.99 20.92 1.71
N TYR A 86 2.87 21.45 2.93
CA TYR A 86 3.98 22.13 3.61
C TYR A 86 5.20 21.22 3.80
N VAL A 87 4.98 19.97 4.24
CA VAL A 87 6.05 18.96 4.38
C VAL A 87 6.74 18.71 3.04
N LYS A 88 6.00 18.61 1.93
CA LYS A 88 6.59 18.45 0.60
C LYS A 88 7.50 19.61 0.17
N LEU A 89 7.22 20.81 0.66
CA LEU A 89 8.03 21.99 0.34
C LEU A 89 9.35 22.04 1.11
N ILE A 90 9.37 21.52 2.35
CA ILE A 90 10.54 21.63 3.24
C ILE A 90 11.47 20.42 3.21
N TYR A 91 10.98 19.23 2.84
CA TYR A 91 11.80 18.03 2.74
C TYR A 91 12.23 17.78 1.29
N GLU A 92 13.51 17.95 1.00
CA GLU A 92 14.09 17.74 -0.34
C GLU A 92 14.32 16.23 -0.64
N ASP A 93 14.37 15.38 0.40
CA ASP A 93 14.69 13.95 0.31
C ASP A 93 13.45 13.04 0.24
N LEU A 94 12.27 13.57 -0.04
CA LEU A 94 11.06 12.79 -0.21
C LEU A 94 11.08 12.02 -1.52
N LYS A 95 10.78 10.72 -1.44
CA LYS A 95 10.52 9.91 -2.62
C LYS A 95 9.03 10.01 -2.99
N VAL A 96 8.76 10.78 -4.01
CA VAL A 96 7.44 10.90 -4.64
C VAL A 96 7.51 10.28 -6.02
N VAL A 97 6.58 9.40 -6.35
CA VAL A 97 6.47 8.83 -7.69
C VAL A 97 5.13 9.22 -8.29
N PRO A 98 5.13 9.87 -9.46
CA PRO A 98 3.89 10.26 -10.13
C PRO A 98 2.96 9.05 -10.36
N ASN A 99 1.66 9.27 -10.18
CA ASN A 99 0.61 8.28 -10.41
C ASN A 99 0.61 7.05 -9.49
N LEU A 100 1.49 6.98 -8.48
CA LEU A 100 1.54 5.88 -7.51
C LEU A 100 1.26 6.34 -6.08
N GLU A 101 0.66 5.46 -5.30
CA GLU A 101 0.56 5.60 -3.85
C GLU A 101 1.87 5.18 -3.18
N ALA A 102 2.09 5.61 -1.94
CA ALA A 102 3.30 5.25 -1.19
C ALA A 102 3.44 3.73 -1.01
N ASP A 103 2.33 3.03 -0.81
CA ASP A 103 2.30 1.57 -0.65
C ASP A 103 2.75 0.82 -1.92
N ASP A 104 2.33 1.27 -3.12
CA ASP A 104 2.82 0.73 -4.39
C ASP A 104 4.34 0.93 -4.53
N VAL A 105 4.83 2.14 -4.23
CA VAL A 105 6.26 2.48 -4.32
C VAL A 105 7.08 1.70 -3.30
N ILE A 106 6.62 1.63 -2.04
CA ILE A 106 7.28 0.88 -0.97
C ILE A 106 7.38 -0.60 -1.33
N THR A 107 6.31 -1.18 -1.86
CA THR A 107 6.29 -2.60 -2.26
C THR A 107 7.32 -2.88 -3.35
N MET A 108 7.36 -2.08 -4.41
CA MET A 108 8.35 -2.24 -5.48
C MET A 108 9.79 -2.03 -4.99
N MET A 109 10.02 -0.99 -4.17
CA MET A 109 11.35 -0.74 -3.59
C MET A 109 11.79 -1.87 -2.66
N ALA A 110 10.88 -2.42 -1.85
CA ALA A 110 11.17 -3.54 -0.97
C ALA A 110 11.55 -4.80 -1.73
N GLU A 111 10.88 -5.08 -2.84
CA GLU A 111 11.22 -6.20 -3.75
C GLU A 111 12.59 -6.01 -4.40
N ASP A 112 12.95 -4.78 -4.80
CA ASP A 112 14.25 -4.50 -5.40
C ASP A 112 15.41 -4.55 -4.40
N LEU A 113 15.22 -3.98 -3.24
CA LEU A 113 16.24 -3.95 -2.20
C LEU A 113 16.51 -5.34 -1.61
N GLY A 114 15.47 -6.20 -1.56
CA GLY A 114 15.55 -7.56 -1.04
C GLY A 114 15.91 -7.67 0.44
N ASN A 115 16.51 -6.65 1.03
CA ASN A 115 16.90 -6.58 2.43
C ASN A 115 16.62 -5.18 2.99
N CYS A 116 15.38 -4.95 3.40
CA CYS A 116 14.91 -3.69 3.94
C CYS A 116 13.91 -3.91 5.08
N ILE A 117 13.55 -2.83 5.76
CA ILE A 117 12.50 -2.82 6.78
C ILE A 117 11.48 -1.76 6.38
N VAL A 118 10.21 -2.14 6.38
CA VAL A 118 9.10 -1.22 6.11
C VAL A 118 8.54 -0.71 7.45
N PHE A 119 8.51 0.60 7.61
CA PHE A 119 7.90 1.29 8.74
C PHE A 119 6.55 1.88 8.32
N SER A 120 5.47 1.22 8.70
CA SER A 120 4.09 1.67 8.43
C SER A 120 3.12 1.03 9.41
N ASP A 121 2.03 1.72 9.70
CA ASP A 121 0.88 1.12 10.41
C ASP A 121 -0.17 0.59 9.44
N ASP A 122 0.03 0.80 8.13
CA ASP A 122 -0.91 0.34 7.13
C ASP A 122 -0.97 -1.18 7.09
N LYS A 123 -2.19 -1.71 7.29
CA LYS A 123 -2.47 -3.15 7.22
C LYS A 123 -2.07 -3.74 5.88
N ASP A 124 -2.25 -2.98 4.79
CA ASP A 124 -2.05 -3.47 3.44
C ASP A 124 -0.57 -3.69 3.16
N LEU A 125 0.31 -2.81 3.64
CA LEU A 125 1.75 -3.05 3.58
C LEU A 125 2.18 -4.29 4.38
N ARG A 126 1.44 -4.67 5.46
CA ARG A 126 1.65 -5.95 6.16
C ARG A 126 1.33 -7.15 5.29
N TYR A 127 0.34 -7.04 4.44
CA TYR A 127 -0.12 -8.17 3.62
C TYR A 127 0.74 -8.37 2.37
N TYR A 128 1.36 -7.30 1.86
CA TYR A 128 2.06 -7.33 0.59
C TYR A 128 3.57 -7.54 0.69
N ASN A 129 4.18 -7.34 1.87
CA ASN A 129 5.63 -7.43 2.06
C ASN A 129 6.02 -8.40 3.18
N PRO A 130 5.70 -9.70 3.06
CA PRO A 130 5.88 -10.64 4.16
C PRO A 130 7.33 -11.03 4.43
N GLN A 131 8.15 -10.97 3.39
CA GLN A 131 9.58 -11.28 3.48
C GLN A 131 10.39 -10.13 4.10
N TYR A 132 9.78 -8.94 4.22
CA TYR A 132 10.41 -7.76 4.80
C TYR A 132 9.83 -7.51 6.19
N CYS A 133 10.72 -7.43 7.17
CA CYS A 133 10.29 -7.12 8.54
C CYS A 133 9.56 -5.80 8.55
N LYS A 134 8.36 -5.78 9.10
CA LYS A 134 7.54 -4.60 9.24
C LYS A 134 7.47 -4.19 10.70
N ILE A 135 7.75 -2.91 10.96
CA ILE A 135 7.79 -2.38 12.30
C ILE A 135 6.90 -1.15 12.38
N ASN A 136 5.93 -1.15 13.28
CA ASN A 136 5.55 0.09 13.94
C ASN A 136 6.69 0.49 14.88
N ILE A 137 6.98 1.78 15.06
CA ILE A 137 8.06 2.28 15.94
C ILE A 137 8.00 1.65 17.34
N ASN A 138 6.82 1.30 17.82
CA ASN A 138 6.58 0.74 19.14
C ASN A 138 6.56 -0.80 19.19
N GLU A 139 6.66 -1.49 18.05
CA GLU A 139 6.60 -2.96 17.98
C GLU A 139 7.98 -3.56 17.73
N GLU A 140 8.17 -4.82 18.11
CA GLU A 140 9.33 -5.59 17.70
C GLU A 140 9.31 -5.89 16.22
N ILE A 141 10.50 -6.07 15.61
CA ILE A 141 10.64 -6.53 14.24
C ILE A 141 9.99 -7.91 14.12
N GLY A 142 8.96 -8.03 13.32
CA GLY A 142 8.18 -9.25 13.24
C GLY A 142 7.61 -9.55 11.86
N TYR A 143 7.22 -10.81 11.69
CA TYR A 143 6.51 -11.28 10.49
C TYR A 143 5.02 -11.41 10.76
N GLU A 144 4.20 -11.00 9.80
CA GLU A 144 2.79 -11.39 9.74
C GLU A 144 2.69 -12.77 9.05
N ALA A 145 2.52 -13.83 9.83
CA ALA A 145 2.51 -15.20 9.29
C ALA A 145 1.35 -15.51 8.35
N ASP A 146 0.20 -14.83 8.56
CA ASP A 146 -1.04 -15.12 7.82
C ASP A 146 -1.39 -14.05 6.75
N TYR A 147 -0.43 -13.20 6.37
CA TYR A 147 -0.69 -12.08 5.45
C TYR A 147 -1.27 -12.51 4.10
N LYS A 148 -0.81 -13.62 3.51
CA LYS A 148 -1.36 -14.14 2.24
C LYS A 148 -2.82 -14.48 2.34
N LYS A 149 -3.24 -15.10 3.45
CA LYS A 149 -4.63 -15.42 3.70
C LYS A 149 -5.47 -14.16 3.82
N LYS A 150 -5.00 -13.19 4.59
CA LYS A 150 -5.70 -11.91 4.77
C LYS A 150 -5.85 -11.15 3.46
N GLN A 151 -4.82 -11.12 2.63
CA GLN A 151 -4.87 -10.53 1.29
C GLN A 151 -5.94 -11.18 0.40
N LEU A 152 -5.98 -12.51 0.35
CA LEU A 152 -6.96 -13.23 -0.46
C LEU A 152 -8.39 -13.02 0.05
N ILE A 153 -8.57 -12.94 1.38
CA ILE A 153 -9.86 -12.59 1.99
C ILE A 153 -10.27 -11.17 1.58
N GLN A 154 -9.36 -10.20 1.66
CA GLN A 154 -9.63 -8.80 1.28
C GLN A 154 -10.05 -8.69 -0.18
N LEU A 155 -9.42 -9.43 -1.10
CA LEU A 155 -9.83 -9.46 -2.50
C LEU A 155 -11.29 -9.92 -2.69
N LEU A 156 -11.82 -10.80 -1.85
CA LEU A 156 -13.21 -11.27 -1.90
C LEU A 156 -14.19 -10.34 -1.16
N VAL A 157 -13.75 -9.77 -0.04
CA VAL A 157 -14.59 -8.94 0.85
C VAL A 157 -14.61 -7.48 0.42
N GLY A 158 -13.59 -7.03 -0.30
CA GLY A 158 -13.35 -5.63 -0.64
C GLY A 158 -12.73 -4.83 0.50
N ASP A 159 -12.65 -3.53 0.32
CA ASP A 159 -12.18 -2.58 1.33
C ASP A 159 -13.15 -1.40 1.47
N LYS A 160 -13.86 -1.34 2.58
CA LYS A 160 -14.85 -0.29 2.84
C LYS A 160 -14.21 1.09 3.08
N GLU A 161 -12.98 1.12 3.58
CA GLU A 161 -12.26 2.36 3.83
C GLU A 161 -11.84 3.04 2.52
N ASP A 162 -11.67 2.23 1.48
CA ASP A 162 -11.28 2.67 0.14
C ASP A 162 -12.44 2.72 -0.87
N ASP A 163 -13.67 2.54 -0.40
CA ASP A 163 -14.88 2.46 -1.23
C ASP A 163 -14.83 1.32 -2.27
N ILE A 164 -14.13 0.23 -1.96
CA ILE A 164 -14.04 -0.97 -2.80
C ILE A 164 -15.06 -2.00 -2.34
N ALA A 165 -16.07 -2.25 -3.16
CA ALA A 165 -17.06 -3.29 -2.89
C ALA A 165 -16.46 -4.68 -3.18
N GLY A 166 -16.62 -5.62 -2.25
CA GLY A 166 -16.33 -7.03 -2.47
C GLY A 166 -17.49 -7.77 -3.16
N ILE A 167 -17.41 -9.10 -3.19
CA ILE A 167 -18.49 -9.96 -3.68
C ILE A 167 -19.72 -9.78 -2.78
N PRO A 168 -20.91 -9.53 -3.34
CA PRO A 168 -22.13 -9.33 -2.55
C PRO A 168 -22.39 -10.47 -1.58
N LYS A 169 -22.68 -10.14 -0.31
CA LYS A 169 -22.97 -11.10 0.79
C LYS A 169 -21.78 -11.99 1.18
N VAL A 170 -20.57 -11.71 0.73
CA VAL A 170 -19.35 -12.38 1.16
C VAL A 170 -18.66 -11.49 2.20
N GLY A 171 -18.66 -11.92 3.46
CA GLY A 171 -17.84 -11.37 4.55
C GLY A 171 -16.69 -12.32 4.84
N GLU A 172 -15.79 -11.93 5.76
CA GLU A 172 -14.53 -12.66 6.07
C GLU A 172 -14.74 -14.17 6.29
N LYS A 173 -15.69 -14.57 7.17
CA LYS A 173 -15.97 -15.99 7.44
C LYS A 173 -16.45 -16.76 6.21
N THR A 174 -17.15 -16.08 5.29
CA THR A 174 -17.62 -16.70 4.05
C THR A 174 -16.48 -16.79 3.05
N ALA A 175 -15.64 -15.77 2.97
CA ALA A 175 -14.44 -15.76 2.14
C ALA A 175 -13.47 -16.87 2.54
N GLU A 176 -13.20 -17.06 3.85
CA GLU A 176 -12.38 -18.17 4.35
C GLU A 176 -12.94 -19.54 3.89
N LYS A 177 -14.23 -19.79 4.08
CA LYS A 177 -14.86 -21.06 3.65
C LYS A 177 -14.76 -21.27 2.15
N LEU A 178 -14.91 -20.21 1.36
CA LEU A 178 -14.77 -20.30 -0.10
C LEU A 178 -13.31 -20.62 -0.46
N LEU A 179 -12.34 -19.95 0.15
CA LEU A 179 -10.92 -20.21 -0.08
C LEU A 179 -10.49 -21.61 0.41
N ASP A 180 -11.10 -22.12 1.48
CA ASP A 180 -10.90 -23.53 1.90
C ASP A 180 -11.39 -24.53 0.84
N MET A 181 -12.45 -24.19 0.11
CA MET A 181 -13.04 -25.06 -0.93
C MET A 181 -12.32 -24.95 -2.27
N TYR A 182 -11.94 -23.73 -2.70
CA TYR A 182 -11.37 -23.47 -4.01
C TYR A 182 -9.84 -23.49 -4.01
N GLY A 183 -9.22 -23.18 -2.86
CA GLY A 183 -7.78 -23.06 -2.66
C GLY A 183 -7.37 -21.64 -2.28
N TRP A 184 -6.27 -21.55 -1.54
CA TRP A 184 -5.70 -20.28 -1.05
C TRP A 184 -4.71 -19.69 -2.06
N ASN A 185 -5.24 -19.21 -3.19
CA ASN A 185 -4.46 -18.54 -4.25
C ASN A 185 -5.32 -17.57 -5.05
N VAL A 186 -4.69 -16.71 -5.85
CA VAL A 186 -5.40 -15.68 -6.61
C VAL A 186 -6.28 -16.25 -7.72
N ASP A 187 -5.89 -17.36 -8.34
CA ASP A 187 -6.70 -18.02 -9.38
C ASP A 187 -8.04 -18.47 -8.80
N SER A 188 -8.02 -19.04 -7.60
CA SER A 188 -9.23 -19.39 -6.85
C SER A 188 -10.11 -18.18 -6.52
N VAL A 189 -9.51 -17.03 -6.21
CA VAL A 189 -10.26 -15.77 -6.02
C VAL A 189 -11.04 -15.43 -7.30
N ILE A 190 -10.39 -15.49 -8.45
CA ILE A 190 -11.02 -15.17 -9.75
C ILE A 190 -12.12 -16.19 -10.07
N GLU A 191 -11.89 -17.48 -9.82
CA GLU A 191 -12.90 -18.53 -9.99
C GLU A 191 -14.14 -18.30 -9.10
N ILE A 192 -13.92 -17.89 -7.84
CA ILE A 192 -15.02 -17.55 -6.92
C ILE A 192 -15.83 -16.36 -7.46
N TYR A 193 -15.19 -15.31 -7.99
CA TYR A 193 -15.89 -14.21 -8.64
C TYR A 193 -16.76 -14.67 -9.78
N ARG A 194 -16.23 -15.50 -10.68
CA ARG A 194 -16.97 -16.10 -11.79
C ARG A 194 -18.19 -16.92 -11.30
N ASP A 195 -17.97 -17.82 -10.34
CA ASP A 195 -19.01 -18.74 -9.85
C ASP A 195 -20.08 -18.04 -9.03
N LYS A 196 -19.74 -16.88 -8.43
CA LYS A 196 -20.71 -15.97 -7.80
C LYS A 196 -21.41 -15.05 -8.81
N GLN A 197 -21.16 -15.23 -10.11
CA GLN A 197 -21.74 -14.44 -11.19
C GLN A 197 -21.46 -12.93 -11.07
N VAL A 198 -20.34 -12.58 -10.46
CA VAL A 198 -19.84 -11.21 -10.48
C VAL A 198 -19.19 -10.96 -11.82
N THR A 199 -19.34 -9.75 -12.36
CA THR A 199 -18.82 -9.45 -13.69
C THR A 199 -17.29 -9.48 -13.73
N ILE A 200 -16.74 -9.75 -14.91
CA ILE A 200 -15.29 -9.71 -15.14
C ILE A 200 -14.71 -8.34 -14.79
N ASP A 201 -15.43 -7.26 -15.07
CA ASP A 201 -15.02 -5.89 -14.81
C ASP A 201 -14.91 -5.61 -13.29
N GLU A 202 -15.85 -6.10 -12.49
CA GLU A 202 -15.80 -5.96 -11.02
C GLU A 202 -14.65 -6.78 -10.41
N CYS A 203 -14.39 -7.98 -10.92
CA CYS A 203 -13.24 -8.79 -10.49
C CYS A 203 -11.92 -8.08 -10.81
N LEU A 204 -11.77 -7.65 -12.06
CA LEU A 204 -10.58 -6.92 -12.52
C LEU A 204 -10.36 -5.63 -11.73
N LYS A 205 -11.42 -4.86 -11.48
CA LYS A 205 -11.38 -3.66 -10.67
C LYS A 205 -10.83 -3.94 -9.27
N ASN A 206 -11.35 -4.94 -8.57
CA ASN A 206 -10.89 -5.24 -7.22
C ASN A 206 -9.43 -5.69 -7.18
N LEU A 207 -9.01 -6.49 -8.16
CA LEU A 207 -7.60 -6.89 -8.28
C LEU A 207 -6.68 -5.68 -8.53
N LEU A 208 -7.11 -4.74 -9.38
CA LEU A 208 -6.33 -3.53 -9.68
C LEU A 208 -6.25 -2.55 -8.51
N LEU A 209 -7.33 -2.42 -7.73
CA LEU A 209 -7.40 -1.44 -6.64
C LEU A 209 -6.75 -1.95 -5.35
N ILE A 210 -6.91 -3.24 -5.05
CA ILE A 210 -6.44 -3.85 -3.80
C ILE A 210 -5.00 -4.34 -3.92
N SER A 211 -4.62 -4.94 -5.07
CA SER A 211 -3.26 -5.47 -5.24
C SER A 211 -2.27 -4.35 -5.59
N PRO A 212 -1.17 -4.21 -4.86
CA PRO A 212 -0.15 -3.24 -5.22
C PRO A 212 0.55 -3.64 -6.52
N ILE A 213 1.11 -2.64 -7.19
CA ILE A 213 1.98 -2.88 -8.35
C ILE A 213 3.24 -3.57 -7.85
N ARG A 214 3.57 -4.73 -8.45
CA ARG A 214 4.74 -5.52 -8.11
C ARG A 214 5.62 -5.76 -9.32
N LYS A 215 6.89 -6.02 -9.06
CA LYS A 215 7.90 -6.34 -10.08
C LYS A 215 7.46 -7.48 -11.01
N GLU A 216 6.88 -8.54 -10.46
CA GLU A 216 6.37 -9.69 -11.21
C GLU A 216 5.21 -9.37 -12.14
N ASN A 217 4.50 -8.27 -11.89
CA ASN A 217 3.36 -7.80 -12.68
C ASN A 217 3.78 -6.89 -13.84
N VAL A 218 5.08 -6.67 -14.04
CA VAL A 218 5.60 -5.65 -14.96
C VAL A 218 6.49 -6.27 -16.03
N ILE A 219 6.27 -5.88 -17.28
CA ILE A 219 6.99 -6.46 -18.45
C ILE A 219 8.40 -5.90 -18.59
N ASP A 220 8.66 -4.68 -18.18
CA ASP A 220 9.96 -4.02 -18.33
C ASP A 220 10.32 -3.21 -17.07
N TYR A 221 10.59 -3.95 -15.98
CA TYR A 221 11.06 -3.36 -14.74
C TYR A 221 12.58 -3.20 -14.78
N ARG A 222 13.06 -2.02 -15.16
CA ARG A 222 14.48 -1.68 -15.13
C ARG A 222 14.71 -0.41 -14.33
N TYR A 223 15.22 -0.58 -13.13
CA TYR A 223 15.94 0.42 -12.34
C TYR A 223 15.56 1.90 -12.52
N GLY A 224 14.74 2.39 -11.67
CA GLY A 224 14.41 3.81 -11.56
C GLY A 224 12.91 4.04 -11.63
N LEU A 225 12.41 4.83 -10.71
CA LEU A 225 11.02 5.25 -10.66
C LEU A 225 10.90 6.64 -11.32
N ASP A 226 11.31 6.74 -12.59
CA ASP A 226 11.01 7.88 -13.43
C ASP A 226 9.60 7.77 -14.04
N ASP A 227 9.11 8.82 -14.71
CA ASP A 227 7.76 8.86 -15.27
C ASP A 227 7.51 7.75 -16.30
N SER A 228 8.49 7.41 -17.13
CA SER A 228 8.37 6.38 -18.15
C SER A 228 8.33 4.97 -17.53
N THR A 229 9.15 4.72 -16.53
CA THR A 229 9.13 3.48 -15.75
C THR A 229 7.81 3.32 -15.01
N THR A 230 7.30 4.39 -14.40
CA THR A 230 6.02 4.39 -13.70
C THR A 230 4.88 4.05 -14.66
N LEU A 231 4.82 4.67 -15.84
CA LEU A 231 3.81 4.38 -16.84
C LEU A 231 3.88 2.92 -17.31
N ASN A 232 5.07 2.41 -17.58
CA ASN A 232 5.27 1.01 -17.98
C ASN A 232 4.83 0.03 -16.89
N ASN A 233 5.10 0.35 -15.62
CA ASN A 233 4.67 -0.45 -14.49
C ASN A 233 3.13 -0.50 -14.40
N ILE A 234 2.47 0.64 -14.51
CA ILE A 234 1.00 0.72 -14.48
C ILE A 234 0.42 -0.09 -15.64
N LEU A 235 0.90 0.10 -16.86
CA LEU A 235 0.42 -0.63 -18.04
C LEU A 235 0.68 -2.15 -17.93
N GLY A 236 1.84 -2.55 -17.39
CA GLY A 236 2.17 -3.95 -17.14
C GLY A 236 1.21 -4.58 -16.11
N HIS A 237 0.93 -3.87 -15.01
CA HIS A 237 -0.01 -4.31 -13.99
C HIS A 237 -1.43 -4.51 -14.54
N PHE A 238 -1.93 -3.57 -15.34
CA PHE A 238 -3.22 -3.69 -16.01
C PHE A 238 -3.26 -4.90 -16.96
N ARG A 239 -2.23 -5.08 -17.77
CA ARG A 239 -2.14 -6.18 -18.73
C ARG A 239 -2.14 -7.52 -18.02
N TYR A 240 -1.31 -7.68 -17.00
CA TYR A 240 -1.23 -8.91 -16.20
C TYR A 240 -2.59 -9.33 -15.67
N TRP A 241 -3.31 -8.43 -14.98
CA TRP A 241 -4.60 -8.77 -14.41
C TRP A 241 -5.67 -9.01 -15.47
N ASN A 242 -5.67 -8.23 -16.55
CA ASN A 242 -6.64 -8.40 -17.64
C ASN A 242 -6.48 -9.77 -18.33
N GLU A 243 -5.26 -10.17 -18.63
CA GLU A 243 -4.95 -11.47 -19.24
C GLU A 243 -5.36 -12.61 -18.30
N LYS A 244 -4.96 -12.55 -17.03
CA LYS A 244 -5.23 -13.57 -16.03
C LYS A 244 -6.73 -13.75 -15.76
N VAL A 245 -7.46 -12.66 -15.59
CA VAL A 245 -8.92 -12.71 -15.35
C VAL A 245 -9.63 -13.25 -16.57
N THR A 246 -9.30 -12.77 -17.77
CA THR A 246 -9.90 -13.21 -19.03
C THR A 246 -9.70 -14.72 -19.25
N GLU A 247 -8.50 -15.24 -18.99
CA GLU A 247 -8.21 -16.67 -19.11
C GLU A 247 -9.13 -17.52 -18.20
N ILE A 248 -9.31 -17.12 -16.95
CA ILE A 248 -10.10 -17.90 -15.98
C ILE A 248 -11.60 -17.81 -16.26
N TYR A 249 -12.11 -16.63 -16.66
CA TYR A 249 -13.54 -16.47 -16.98
C TYR A 249 -13.96 -17.21 -18.25
N ASN A 250 -13.04 -17.49 -19.16
CA ASN A 250 -13.33 -18.21 -20.40
C ASN A 250 -13.20 -19.75 -20.28
N LYS A 251 -12.79 -20.26 -19.13
CA LYS A 251 -12.77 -21.70 -18.80
C LYS A 251 -14.13 -22.17 -18.31
#